data_79096724445e1f8213f39c316cfc4ee0
#
_entry.id   79096724445e1f8213f39c316cfc4ee0
#
_cell.length_a   1.000
_cell.length_b   1.000
_cell.length_c   1.000
_cell.angle_alpha   90.00
_cell.angle_beta   90.00
_cell.angle_gamma   90.00
#
_symmetry.space_group_name_H-M   'P 1'
#
loop_
_entity.id
_entity.type
_entity.pdbx_description
1 polymer ?
#
loop_
_entity_poly.entity_id
_entity_poly.type
_entity_poly.pdbx_seq_one_letter_code
_entity_poly.pdbx_strand_id
1 'polypeptide(L)'
;MSEEVKISEENQFSFENPEYRKTYWHTCSHVLAQAVKRLWPEVKLAIGPSIDNGLYYDMLAPFSFTPENLAEIEAEMRKICKEKLKLERFELPRAEAIKFMEEKEEPFKVELINDLPEDAVISFYKQGEFTDLCAGPHLDSTGRIKGNGIKLTACNAAYWRGDSNREVLQRIYGVAFPKKEELDAYLKEREEAVKRDHNKLGRELEYFTTVDCIGQGLPVLLPKGARVVQVLQ
;
A
#
# COMPACT_ATOMS: atom_id res chain seq x y z
N MET A 1 20.31 6.03 -30.84
CA MET A 1 19.10 6.85 -31.12
C MET A 1 17.98 6.23 -30.32
N SER A 2 17.68 6.80 -29.17
CA SER A 2 16.57 6.39 -28.30
C SER A 2 15.27 6.91 -28.93
N GLU A 3 14.37 6.00 -29.30
CA GLU A 3 12.99 6.36 -29.66
C GLU A 3 12.31 6.91 -28.40
N GLU A 4 12.17 8.22 -28.35
CA GLU A 4 11.21 8.89 -27.46
C GLU A 4 9.80 8.49 -27.93
N VAL A 5 9.19 7.55 -27.24
CA VAL A 5 7.76 7.24 -27.43
C VAL A 5 7.00 8.50 -27.02
N LYS A 6 6.52 9.27 -28.00
CA LYS A 6 5.55 10.36 -27.78
C LYS A 6 4.28 9.72 -27.20
N ILE A 7 4.14 9.79 -25.89
CA ILE A 7 2.91 9.41 -25.21
C ILE A 7 1.83 10.37 -25.70
N SER A 8 0.83 9.88 -26.41
CA SER A 8 -0.33 10.68 -26.81
C SER A 8 -1.07 11.16 -25.56
N GLU A 9 -1.74 12.33 -25.60
CA GLU A 9 -2.47 12.90 -24.45
C GLU A 9 -3.50 11.90 -23.87
N GLU A 10 -4.08 11.02 -24.69
CA GLU A 10 -4.98 9.95 -24.26
C GLU A 10 -4.28 8.87 -23.42
N ASN A 11 -3.00 8.57 -23.66
CA ASN A 11 -2.22 7.61 -22.88
C ASN A 11 -1.69 8.17 -21.55
N GLN A 12 -1.72 9.46 -21.35
CA GLN A 12 -1.23 10.10 -20.13
C GLN A 12 -2.06 9.71 -18.89
N PHE A 13 -3.36 9.46 -19.07
CA PHE A 13 -4.30 9.04 -18.02
C PHE A 13 -4.66 7.54 -18.09
N SER A 14 -3.88 6.76 -18.82
CA SER A 14 -4.06 5.31 -18.91
C SER A 14 -3.38 4.61 -17.74
N PHE A 15 -4.05 3.61 -17.17
CA PHE A 15 -3.47 2.76 -16.10
C PHE A 15 -2.29 1.90 -16.60
N GLU A 16 -2.09 1.78 -17.90
CA GLU A 16 -0.91 1.19 -18.53
C GLU A 16 0.33 2.07 -18.35
N ASN A 17 0.16 3.39 -18.20
CA ASN A 17 1.24 4.32 -17.89
C ASN A 17 1.70 4.10 -16.42
N PRO A 18 2.96 3.67 -16.18
CA PRO A 18 3.46 3.40 -14.84
C PRO A 18 3.42 4.61 -13.90
N GLU A 19 3.66 5.83 -14.41
CA GLU A 19 3.63 7.05 -13.61
C GLU A 19 2.22 7.41 -13.18
N TYR A 20 1.24 7.32 -14.10
CA TYR A 20 -0.15 7.52 -13.76
C TYR A 20 -0.63 6.48 -12.76
N ARG A 21 -0.26 5.21 -12.95
CA ARG A 21 -0.60 4.12 -12.04
C ARG A 21 -0.03 4.33 -10.63
N LYS A 22 1.22 4.76 -10.51
CA LYS A 22 1.84 5.12 -9.22
C LYS A 22 1.11 6.29 -8.56
N THR A 23 0.78 7.33 -9.31
CA THR A 23 0.02 8.48 -8.82
C THR A 23 -1.39 8.08 -8.38
N TYR A 24 -2.05 7.19 -9.11
CA TYR A 24 -3.36 6.64 -8.76
C TYR A 24 -3.31 5.89 -7.42
N TRP A 25 -2.36 4.97 -7.26
CA TRP A 25 -2.17 4.22 -6.02
C TRP A 25 -1.76 5.11 -4.85
N HIS A 26 -0.88 6.07 -5.09
CA HIS A 26 -0.48 7.04 -4.07
C HIS A 26 -1.66 7.90 -3.60
N THR A 27 -2.52 8.34 -4.51
CA THR A 27 -3.74 9.04 -4.13
C THR A 27 -4.70 8.12 -3.38
N CYS A 28 -4.78 6.85 -3.78
CA CYS A 28 -5.59 5.86 -3.07
C CYS A 28 -5.07 5.59 -1.64
N SER A 29 -3.74 5.67 -1.39
CA SER A 29 -3.19 5.55 -0.03
C SER A 29 -3.61 6.72 0.87
N HIS A 30 -3.74 7.94 0.32
CA HIS A 30 -4.30 9.08 1.06
C HIS A 30 -5.80 8.91 1.34
N VAL A 31 -6.56 8.32 0.41
CA VAL A 31 -7.97 7.97 0.66
C VAL A 31 -8.08 6.92 1.77
N LEU A 32 -7.16 5.94 1.82
CA LEU A 32 -7.08 4.98 2.91
C LEU A 32 -6.80 5.67 4.26
N ALA A 33 -5.81 6.56 4.31
CA ALA A 33 -5.46 7.29 5.52
C ALA A 33 -6.62 8.16 6.02
N GLN A 34 -7.31 8.89 5.12
CA GLN A 34 -8.49 9.67 5.45
C GLN A 34 -9.62 8.78 5.98
N ALA A 35 -9.88 7.62 5.37
CA ALA A 35 -10.90 6.69 5.82
C ALA A 35 -10.62 6.20 7.25
N VAL A 36 -9.37 5.84 7.55
CA VAL A 36 -8.97 5.42 8.90
C VAL A 36 -9.13 6.57 9.91
N LYS A 37 -8.71 7.78 9.57
CA LYS A 37 -8.85 8.95 10.46
C LYS A 37 -10.32 9.33 10.70
N ARG A 38 -11.22 9.10 9.75
CA ARG A 38 -12.67 9.29 9.95
C ARG A 38 -13.26 8.26 10.92
N LEU A 39 -12.82 7.01 10.82
CA LEU A 39 -13.32 5.94 11.67
C LEU A 39 -12.67 5.93 13.05
N TRP A 40 -11.37 6.20 13.12
CA TRP A 40 -10.57 6.19 14.35
C TRP A 40 -9.60 7.38 14.38
N PRO A 41 -10.06 8.56 14.86
CA PRO A 41 -9.24 9.78 14.89
C PRO A 41 -7.94 9.66 15.69
N GLU A 42 -7.90 8.77 16.69
CA GLU A 42 -6.74 8.51 17.55
C GLU A 42 -5.59 7.78 16.84
N VAL A 43 -5.84 7.11 15.71
CA VAL A 43 -4.80 6.41 14.94
C VAL A 43 -3.79 7.42 14.40
N LYS A 44 -2.49 7.17 14.63
CA LYS A 44 -1.40 8.03 14.15
C LYS A 44 -0.89 7.52 12.80
N LEU A 45 -0.68 8.45 11.89
CA LEU A 45 -0.27 8.16 10.52
C LEU A 45 1.25 8.23 10.37
N ALA A 46 1.85 7.25 9.69
CA ALA A 46 3.27 7.23 9.39
C ALA A 46 3.52 7.54 7.90
N ILE A 47 3.65 6.52 7.06
CA ILE A 47 3.92 6.67 5.64
C ILE A 47 3.02 5.78 4.78
N GLY A 48 2.68 6.27 3.57
CA GLY A 48 1.80 5.57 2.64
C GLY A 48 2.19 5.72 1.18
N PRO A 49 3.31 5.11 0.74
CA PRO A 49 3.71 5.17 -0.66
C PRO A 49 2.90 4.22 -1.55
N SER A 50 2.96 4.47 -2.86
CA SER A 50 2.66 3.43 -3.84
C SER A 50 3.80 2.43 -3.93
N ILE A 51 3.49 1.18 -4.24
CA ILE A 51 4.43 0.09 -4.50
C ILE A 51 4.18 -0.48 -5.90
N ASP A 52 5.05 -1.39 -6.37
CA ASP A 52 4.97 -1.91 -7.74
C ASP A 52 3.62 -2.53 -8.11
N ASN A 53 2.94 -3.13 -7.15
CA ASN A 53 1.65 -3.81 -7.36
C ASN A 53 0.56 -3.33 -6.39
N GLY A 54 0.48 -2.04 -6.11
CA GLY A 54 -0.56 -1.49 -5.26
C GLY A 54 -0.09 -0.36 -4.35
N LEU A 55 -0.61 -0.36 -3.14
CA LEU A 55 -0.35 0.67 -2.12
C LEU A 55 -0.29 0.04 -0.73
N TYR A 56 0.32 0.76 0.18
CA TYR A 56 0.13 0.49 1.61
C TYR A 56 0.09 1.80 2.39
N TYR A 57 -0.31 1.71 3.65
CA TYR A 57 -0.15 2.78 4.62
C TYR A 57 0.23 2.19 5.98
N ASP A 58 1.26 2.77 6.59
CA ASP A 58 1.73 2.42 7.93
C ASP A 58 1.07 3.35 8.94
N MET A 59 0.53 2.79 10.00
CA MET A 59 -0.14 3.55 11.04
C MET A 59 -0.03 2.88 12.41
N LEU A 60 -0.05 3.70 13.45
CA LEU A 60 -0.07 3.24 14.84
C LEU A 60 -1.50 3.33 15.36
N ALA A 61 -2.11 2.19 15.63
CA ALA A 61 -3.42 2.10 16.25
C ALA A 61 -3.31 1.48 17.66
N PRO A 62 -4.16 1.86 18.63
CA PRO A 62 -4.18 1.28 19.97
C PRO A 62 -4.80 -0.14 20.00
N PHE A 63 -5.22 -0.66 18.86
CA PHE A 63 -5.82 -1.97 18.64
C PHE A 63 -5.25 -2.61 17.37
N SER A 64 -5.52 -3.90 17.15
CA SER A 64 -5.16 -4.59 15.91
C SER A 64 -6.30 -4.55 14.92
N PHE A 65 -6.03 -4.16 13.66
CA PHE A 65 -7.03 -4.19 12.59
C PHE A 65 -7.43 -5.63 12.26
N THR A 66 -8.73 -5.87 12.30
CA THR A 66 -9.34 -7.15 11.91
C THR A 66 -9.81 -7.13 10.45
N PRO A 67 -10.16 -8.27 9.84
CA PRO A 67 -10.78 -8.31 8.52
C PRO A 67 -12.07 -7.48 8.43
N GLU A 68 -12.86 -7.41 9.52
CA GLU A 68 -14.07 -6.61 9.62
C GLU A 68 -13.72 -5.11 9.54
N ASN A 69 -12.68 -4.67 10.26
CA ASN A 69 -12.20 -3.29 10.18
C ASN A 69 -11.72 -2.94 8.77
N LEU A 70 -11.03 -3.86 8.07
CA LEU A 70 -10.66 -3.62 6.67
C LEU A 70 -11.89 -3.43 5.76
N ALA A 71 -12.96 -4.16 6.00
CA ALA A 71 -14.21 -3.99 5.25
C ALA A 71 -14.90 -2.64 5.55
N GLU A 72 -14.85 -2.17 6.81
CA GLU A 72 -15.34 -0.85 7.21
C GLU A 72 -14.53 0.28 6.55
N ILE A 73 -13.20 0.14 6.54
CA ILE A 73 -12.29 1.08 5.87
C ILE A 73 -12.60 1.13 4.36
N GLU A 74 -12.76 -0.02 3.70
CA GLU A 74 -13.14 -0.06 2.27
C GLU A 74 -14.47 0.66 2.01
N ALA A 75 -15.45 0.49 2.90
CA ALA A 75 -16.74 1.16 2.76
C ALA A 75 -16.60 2.68 2.88
N GLU A 76 -15.78 3.16 3.83
CA GLU A 76 -15.51 4.58 3.99
C GLU A 76 -14.69 5.16 2.82
N MET A 77 -13.67 4.43 2.34
CA MET A 77 -12.92 4.81 1.13
C MET A 77 -13.86 5.02 -0.08
N ARG A 78 -14.85 4.13 -0.24
CA ARG A 78 -15.86 4.26 -1.33
C ARG A 78 -16.71 5.52 -1.17
N LYS A 79 -17.03 5.96 0.06
CA LYS A 79 -17.73 7.22 0.31
C LYS A 79 -16.87 8.41 -0.08
N ILE A 80 -15.62 8.45 0.38
CA ILE A 80 -14.65 9.51 0.07
C ILE A 80 -14.47 9.66 -1.47
N CYS A 81 -14.37 8.55 -2.19
CA CYS A 81 -14.29 8.59 -3.66
C CYS A 81 -15.55 9.21 -4.31
N LYS A 82 -16.74 8.95 -3.74
CA LYS A 82 -18.01 9.52 -4.22
C LYS A 82 -18.14 11.02 -3.92
N GLU A 83 -17.51 11.50 -2.87
CA GLU A 83 -17.50 12.93 -2.48
C GLU A 83 -16.71 13.78 -3.49
N LYS A 84 -15.83 13.18 -4.29
CA LYS A 84 -15.03 13.85 -5.33
C LYS A 84 -14.24 15.03 -4.78
N LEU A 85 -13.63 14.85 -3.62
CA LEU A 85 -12.84 15.87 -2.94
C LEU A 85 -11.65 16.27 -3.82
N LYS A 86 -11.41 17.58 -3.91
CA LYS A 86 -10.24 18.12 -4.62
C LYS A 86 -8.99 17.90 -3.77
N LEU A 87 -7.87 17.57 -4.43
CA LEU A 87 -6.57 17.51 -3.79
C LEU A 87 -5.80 18.79 -4.08
N GLU A 88 -5.43 19.52 -3.04
CA GLU A 88 -4.76 20.80 -3.13
C GLU A 88 -3.39 20.71 -2.46
N ARG A 89 -2.33 20.95 -3.25
CA ARG A 89 -0.96 21.02 -2.75
C ARG A 89 -0.69 22.41 -2.19
N PHE A 90 -0.09 22.47 -1.02
CA PHE A 90 0.44 23.70 -0.43
C PHE A 90 1.76 23.43 0.29
N GLU A 91 2.49 24.48 0.59
CA GLU A 91 3.79 24.42 1.24
C GLU A 91 3.78 25.24 2.52
N LEU A 92 4.53 24.80 3.52
CA LEU A 92 4.73 25.54 4.77
C LEU A 92 6.23 25.64 5.08
N PRO A 93 6.68 26.76 5.67
CA PRO A 93 7.99 26.82 6.32
C PRO A 93 8.13 25.76 7.41
N ARG A 94 9.34 25.21 7.62
CA ARG A 94 9.58 24.09 8.55
C ARG A 94 8.96 24.29 9.93
N ALA A 95 9.15 25.45 10.55
CA ALA A 95 8.61 25.73 11.88
C ALA A 95 7.07 25.66 11.91
N GLU A 96 6.40 26.16 10.86
CA GLU A 96 4.94 26.11 10.73
C GLU A 96 4.49 24.69 10.42
N ALA A 97 5.22 23.95 9.59
CA ALA A 97 4.93 22.57 9.25
C ALA A 97 5.00 21.64 10.48
N ILE A 98 6.01 21.81 11.32
CA ILE A 98 6.14 21.05 12.58
C ILE A 98 4.95 21.36 13.48
N LYS A 99 4.69 22.63 13.75
CA LYS A 99 3.56 23.07 14.60
C LYS A 99 2.23 22.55 14.08
N PHE A 100 2.01 22.59 12.77
CA PHE A 100 0.81 22.08 12.12
C PHE A 100 0.61 20.58 12.34
N MET A 101 1.70 19.78 12.30
CA MET A 101 1.62 18.34 12.55
C MET A 101 1.52 18.01 14.05
N GLU A 102 2.13 18.82 14.93
CA GLU A 102 1.95 18.72 16.38
C GLU A 102 0.49 18.98 16.79
N GLU A 103 -0.14 20.01 16.23
CA GLU A 103 -1.56 20.33 16.47
C GLU A 103 -2.50 19.21 15.98
N LYS A 104 -2.08 18.46 14.95
CA LYS A 104 -2.79 17.26 14.46
C LYS A 104 -2.42 15.99 15.22
N GLU A 105 -1.52 16.07 16.17
CA GLU A 105 -1.02 14.94 16.95
C GLU A 105 -0.43 13.81 16.06
N GLU A 106 0.32 14.16 15.03
CA GLU A 106 0.96 13.23 14.10
C GLU A 106 2.49 13.16 14.33
N PRO A 107 2.96 12.44 15.36
CA PRO A 107 4.37 12.46 15.77
C PRO A 107 5.32 11.92 14.71
N PHE A 108 4.92 10.90 13.93
CA PHE A 108 5.74 10.36 12.85
C PHE A 108 5.96 11.37 11.73
N LYS A 109 4.97 12.24 11.46
CA LYS A 109 5.10 13.30 10.47
C LYS A 109 6.05 14.41 10.95
N VAL A 110 6.02 14.74 12.22
CA VAL A 110 6.98 15.66 12.85
C VAL A 110 8.41 15.12 12.74
N GLU A 111 8.61 13.82 13.04
CA GLU A 111 9.91 13.17 12.88
C GLU A 111 10.39 13.20 11.42
N LEU A 112 9.52 12.89 10.46
CA LEU A 112 9.85 12.95 9.03
C LEU A 112 10.27 14.37 8.59
N ILE A 113 9.58 15.41 9.07
CA ILE A 113 9.93 16.81 8.75
C ILE A 113 11.31 17.16 9.31
N ASN A 114 11.63 16.70 10.52
CA ASN A 114 12.91 16.96 11.18
C ASN A 114 14.10 16.31 10.45
N ASP A 115 13.87 15.18 9.78
CA ASP A 115 14.90 14.47 9.02
C ASP A 115 15.14 15.02 7.62
N LEU A 116 14.27 15.87 7.11
CA LEU A 116 14.48 16.50 5.82
C LEU A 116 15.67 17.48 5.87
N PRO A 117 16.45 17.64 4.79
CA PRO A 117 17.47 18.67 4.67
C PRO A 117 16.93 20.06 4.99
N GLU A 118 17.78 20.98 5.49
CA GLU A 118 17.35 22.34 5.91
C GLU A 118 16.69 23.14 4.79
N ASP A 119 17.14 22.94 3.55
CA ASP A 119 16.65 23.58 2.34
C ASP A 119 15.46 22.86 1.68
N ALA A 120 14.99 21.75 2.26
CA ALA A 120 13.91 20.98 1.68
C ALA A 120 12.58 21.73 1.71
N VAL A 121 11.88 21.68 0.58
CA VAL A 121 10.51 22.19 0.47
C VAL A 121 9.56 21.20 1.17
N ILE A 122 8.84 21.68 2.19
CA ILE A 122 7.90 20.88 2.95
C ILE A 122 6.51 21.12 2.38
N SER A 123 5.97 20.11 1.73
CA SER A 123 4.67 20.17 1.07
C SER A 123 3.66 19.25 1.71
N PHE A 124 2.41 19.66 1.59
CA PHE A 124 1.23 18.98 2.09
C PHE A 124 0.20 18.85 0.97
N TYR A 125 -0.63 17.83 1.10
CA TYR A 125 -1.82 17.70 0.28
C TYR A 125 -3.06 17.72 1.16
N LYS A 126 -3.97 18.66 0.87
CA LYS A 126 -5.28 18.77 1.51
C LYS A 126 -6.34 18.09 0.65
N GLN A 127 -7.17 17.29 1.28
CA GLN A 127 -8.24 16.49 0.69
C GLN A 127 -9.49 16.60 1.56
N GLY A 128 -10.31 17.63 1.30
CA GLY A 128 -11.41 17.99 2.19
C GLY A 128 -10.92 18.39 3.60
N GLU A 129 -11.36 17.68 4.62
CA GLU A 129 -10.92 17.85 6.01
C GLU A 129 -9.56 17.20 6.32
N PHE A 130 -9.13 16.28 5.48
CA PHE A 130 -7.89 15.54 5.65
C PHE A 130 -6.71 16.31 5.04
N THR A 131 -5.57 16.26 5.72
CA THR A 131 -4.31 16.84 5.22
C THR A 131 -3.16 15.95 5.63
N ASP A 132 -2.28 15.63 4.70
CA ASP A 132 -1.11 14.82 4.95
C ASP A 132 0.18 15.47 4.43
N LEU A 133 1.29 15.19 5.11
CA LEU A 133 2.65 15.53 4.66
C LEU A 133 3.01 14.66 3.46
N CYS A 134 3.23 15.26 2.31
CA CYS A 134 3.51 14.52 1.09
C CYS A 134 4.17 15.38 0.02
N ALA A 135 5.15 14.79 -0.70
CA ALA A 135 5.79 15.42 -1.85
C ALA A 135 4.96 15.31 -3.14
N GLY A 136 4.02 14.34 -3.21
CA GLY A 136 3.24 14.04 -4.40
C GLY A 136 3.99 13.17 -5.41
N PRO A 137 3.55 13.12 -6.67
CA PRO A 137 2.31 13.71 -7.18
C PRO A 137 1.03 12.97 -6.75
N HIS A 138 -0.10 13.65 -6.90
CA HIS A 138 -1.44 13.10 -6.69
C HIS A 138 -2.37 13.42 -7.85
N LEU A 139 -3.49 12.70 -7.94
CA LEU A 139 -4.60 13.04 -8.82
C LEU A 139 -5.25 14.35 -8.34
N ASP A 140 -5.97 15.01 -9.22
CA ASP A 140 -6.67 16.28 -8.95
C ASP A 140 -7.87 16.11 -8.00
N SER A 141 -8.47 14.91 -7.96
CA SER A 141 -9.65 14.62 -7.15
C SER A 141 -9.75 13.15 -6.76
N THR A 142 -10.31 12.88 -5.57
CA THR A 142 -10.66 11.52 -5.12
C THR A 142 -11.70 10.86 -6.05
N GLY A 143 -12.47 11.65 -6.80
CA GLY A 143 -13.45 11.17 -7.76
C GLY A 143 -12.84 10.46 -8.99
N ARG A 144 -11.53 10.62 -9.22
CA ARG A 144 -10.79 9.84 -10.24
C ARG A 144 -10.65 8.38 -9.84
N ILE A 145 -10.65 8.10 -8.54
CA ILE A 145 -10.54 6.73 -8.02
C ILE A 145 -11.92 6.08 -8.03
N LYS A 146 -12.02 4.91 -8.64
CA LYS A 146 -13.25 4.12 -8.66
C LYS A 146 -13.34 3.27 -7.40
N GLY A 147 -14.19 3.67 -6.46
CA GLY A 147 -14.33 3.01 -5.16
C GLY A 147 -14.69 1.51 -5.22
N ASN A 148 -15.34 1.04 -6.30
CA ASN A 148 -15.62 -0.37 -6.53
C ASN A 148 -14.40 -1.15 -7.08
N GLY A 149 -13.35 -0.46 -7.50
CA GLY A 149 -12.08 -1.04 -7.91
C GLY A 149 -11.05 -1.15 -6.78
N ILE A 150 -11.40 -0.82 -5.53
CA ILE A 150 -10.50 -0.86 -4.38
C ILE A 150 -10.70 -2.16 -3.59
N LYS A 151 -9.58 -2.77 -3.17
CA LYS A 151 -9.56 -3.91 -2.24
C LYS A 151 -8.38 -3.79 -1.27
N LEU A 152 -8.65 -3.86 0.03
CA LEU A 152 -7.63 -4.04 1.04
C LEU A 152 -7.32 -5.53 1.18
N THR A 153 -6.05 -5.89 1.14
CA THR A 153 -5.63 -7.29 0.95
C THR A 153 -5.04 -7.92 2.19
N ALA A 154 -4.41 -7.14 3.05
CA ALA A 154 -3.78 -7.63 4.26
C ALA A 154 -3.50 -6.48 5.25
N CYS A 155 -3.34 -6.84 6.52
CA CYS A 155 -2.74 -5.99 7.54
C CYS A 155 -1.63 -6.77 8.23
N ASN A 156 -0.41 -6.24 8.23
CA ASN A 156 0.76 -6.88 8.82
C ASN A 156 1.46 -5.91 9.78
N ALA A 157 2.17 -6.47 10.76
CA ALA A 157 3.07 -5.69 11.60
C ALA A 157 4.29 -5.18 10.78
N ALA A 158 4.69 -3.95 11.04
CA ALA A 158 5.89 -3.35 10.47
C ALA A 158 6.58 -2.49 11.52
N TYR A 159 7.89 -2.62 11.67
CA TYR A 159 8.64 -1.74 12.58
C TYR A 159 8.85 -0.37 11.93
N TRP A 160 8.64 0.69 12.72
CA TRP A 160 8.96 2.05 12.26
C TRP A 160 10.42 2.13 11.79
N ARG A 161 10.63 2.52 10.52
CA ARG A 161 11.96 2.55 9.87
C ARG A 161 12.72 1.22 9.85
N GLY A 162 12.04 0.11 10.06
CA GLY A 162 12.67 -1.21 10.12
C GLY A 162 13.45 -1.49 11.41
N ASP A 163 13.38 -0.62 12.41
CA ASP A 163 14.07 -0.77 13.69
C ASP A 163 13.17 -1.52 14.68
N SER A 164 13.58 -2.72 15.06
CA SER A 164 12.86 -3.58 16.01
C SER A 164 12.75 -3.01 17.44
N ASN A 165 13.51 -1.96 17.76
CA ASN A 165 13.43 -1.27 19.06
C ASN A 165 12.41 -0.11 19.03
N ARG A 166 11.85 0.19 17.87
CA ARG A 166 10.86 1.26 17.66
C ARG A 166 9.44 0.71 17.70
N GLU A 167 8.48 1.60 17.52
CA GLU A 167 7.05 1.31 17.51
C GLU A 167 6.71 0.26 16.44
N VAL A 168 5.86 -0.69 16.82
CA VAL A 168 5.27 -1.65 15.89
C VAL A 168 4.06 -1.00 15.26
N LEU A 169 4.16 -0.65 13.99
CA LEU A 169 3.09 -0.12 13.19
C LEU A 169 2.27 -1.25 12.56
N GLN A 170 1.07 -0.92 12.16
CA GLN A 170 0.23 -1.79 11.35
C GLN A 170 0.24 -1.29 9.91
N ARG A 171 0.70 -2.14 8.99
CA ARG A 171 0.77 -1.87 7.56
C ARG A 171 -0.42 -2.47 6.86
N ILE A 172 -1.32 -1.63 6.41
CA ILE A 172 -2.49 -2.05 5.61
C ILE A 172 -2.11 -2.00 4.14
N TYR A 173 -2.20 -3.13 3.46
CA TYR A 173 -1.98 -3.25 2.02
C TYR A 173 -3.29 -3.16 1.25
N GLY A 174 -3.23 -2.57 0.08
CA GLY A 174 -4.36 -2.49 -0.81
C GLY A 174 -3.96 -2.48 -2.28
N VAL A 175 -4.95 -2.77 -3.12
CA VAL A 175 -4.88 -2.61 -4.56
C VAL A 175 -6.06 -1.78 -5.03
N ALA A 176 -5.86 -1.02 -6.10
CA ALA A 176 -6.92 -0.23 -6.69
C ALA A 176 -6.77 -0.21 -8.22
N PHE A 177 -7.88 -0.41 -8.91
CA PHE A 177 -7.97 -0.43 -10.36
C PHE A 177 -9.06 0.52 -10.85
N PRO A 178 -8.91 1.10 -12.05
CA PRO A 178 -9.93 1.96 -12.65
C PRO A 178 -11.25 1.25 -12.94
N LYS A 179 -11.20 -0.07 -13.17
CA LYS A 179 -12.38 -0.89 -13.46
C LYS A 179 -12.49 -2.05 -12.48
N LYS A 180 -13.72 -2.39 -12.12
CA LYS A 180 -14.00 -3.51 -11.23
C LYS A 180 -13.56 -4.85 -11.83
N GLU A 181 -13.75 -5.02 -13.13
CA GLU A 181 -13.37 -6.23 -13.87
C GLU A 181 -11.86 -6.50 -13.80
N GLU A 182 -11.04 -5.45 -13.80
CA GLU A 182 -9.58 -5.54 -13.62
C GLU A 182 -9.22 -6.00 -12.20
N LEU A 183 -9.92 -5.47 -11.19
CA LEU A 183 -9.76 -5.93 -9.81
C LEU A 183 -10.17 -7.39 -9.66
N ASP A 184 -11.31 -7.79 -10.21
CA ASP A 184 -11.83 -9.16 -10.12
C ASP A 184 -10.86 -10.15 -10.82
N ALA A 185 -10.30 -9.78 -11.97
CA ALA A 185 -9.28 -10.57 -12.67
C ALA A 185 -8.01 -10.72 -11.83
N TYR A 186 -7.51 -9.63 -11.24
CA TYR A 186 -6.34 -9.64 -10.37
C TYR A 186 -6.55 -10.53 -9.13
N LEU A 187 -7.70 -10.43 -8.47
CA LEU A 187 -8.02 -11.24 -7.29
C LEU A 187 -8.09 -12.72 -7.65
N LYS A 188 -8.69 -13.07 -8.79
CA LYS A 188 -8.74 -14.44 -9.29
C LYS A 188 -7.34 -14.99 -9.58
N GLU A 189 -6.49 -14.21 -10.23
CA GLU A 189 -5.11 -14.61 -10.49
C GLU A 189 -4.35 -14.87 -9.18
N ARG A 190 -4.52 -14.00 -8.18
CA ARG A 190 -3.91 -14.22 -6.85
C ARG A 190 -4.42 -15.48 -6.16
N GLU A 191 -5.72 -15.75 -6.21
CA GLU A 191 -6.29 -16.99 -5.66
C GLU A 191 -5.71 -18.22 -6.36
N GLU A 192 -5.57 -18.18 -7.67
CA GLU A 192 -4.95 -19.27 -8.44
C GLU A 192 -3.47 -19.42 -8.11
N ALA A 193 -2.73 -18.31 -7.93
CA ALA A 193 -1.34 -18.34 -7.52
C ALA A 193 -1.18 -19.02 -6.14
N VAL A 194 -2.03 -18.70 -5.17
CA VAL A 194 -2.04 -19.37 -3.85
C VAL A 194 -2.36 -20.86 -3.97
N LYS A 195 -3.28 -21.26 -4.86
CA LYS A 195 -3.56 -22.68 -5.12
C LYS A 195 -2.38 -23.40 -5.76
N ARG A 196 -1.55 -22.70 -6.54
CA ARG A 196 -0.36 -23.23 -7.21
C ARG A 196 0.93 -23.05 -6.40
N ASP A 197 0.84 -22.64 -5.14
CA ASP A 197 2.01 -22.49 -4.27
C ASP A 197 2.79 -23.82 -4.20
N HIS A 198 4.01 -23.82 -4.74
CA HIS A 198 4.85 -24.99 -4.85
C HIS A 198 5.24 -25.57 -3.49
N ASN A 199 5.36 -24.73 -2.45
CA ASN A 199 5.67 -25.21 -1.10
C ASN A 199 4.48 -25.97 -0.50
N LYS A 200 3.26 -25.46 -0.72
CA LYS A 200 2.04 -26.14 -0.30
C LYS A 200 1.85 -27.43 -1.08
N LEU A 201 1.83 -27.36 -2.39
CA LEU A 201 1.62 -28.50 -3.27
C LEU A 201 2.72 -29.56 -3.10
N GLY A 202 3.97 -29.16 -2.96
CA GLY A 202 5.08 -30.06 -2.79
C GLY A 202 4.99 -30.91 -1.52
N ARG A 203 4.46 -30.34 -0.43
CA ARG A 203 4.20 -31.04 0.83
C ARG A 203 2.95 -31.94 0.72
N GLU A 204 1.83 -31.39 0.23
CA GLU A 204 0.57 -32.13 0.09
C GLU A 204 0.69 -33.32 -0.86
N LEU A 205 1.46 -33.18 -1.93
CA LEU A 205 1.71 -34.22 -2.90
C LEU A 205 2.90 -35.13 -2.54
N GLU A 206 3.53 -34.92 -1.39
CA GLU A 206 4.67 -35.70 -0.89
C GLU A 206 5.87 -35.68 -1.85
N TYR A 207 6.18 -34.53 -2.46
CA TYR A 207 7.41 -34.37 -3.26
C TYR A 207 8.62 -34.03 -2.41
N PHE A 208 8.43 -33.26 -1.35
CA PHE A 208 9.47 -32.93 -0.38
C PHE A 208 8.89 -32.67 1.02
N THR A 209 9.78 -32.67 2.00
CA THR A 209 9.50 -32.27 3.38
C THR A 209 10.66 -31.43 3.92
N THR A 210 10.45 -30.83 5.09
CA THR A 210 11.52 -30.17 5.86
C THR A 210 11.76 -30.98 7.12
N VAL A 211 13.04 -31.14 7.51
CA VAL A 211 13.45 -31.91 8.70
C VAL A 211 14.22 -30.96 9.62
N ASP A 212 13.83 -30.88 10.88
CA ASP A 212 14.37 -29.91 11.84
C ASP A 212 15.87 -30.03 12.05
N CYS A 213 16.42 -31.24 12.00
CA CYS A 213 17.86 -31.46 12.15
C CYS A 213 18.69 -31.03 10.94
N ILE A 214 18.08 -30.79 9.78
CA ILE A 214 18.75 -30.30 8.56
C ILE A 214 18.61 -28.77 8.45
N GLY A 215 17.56 -28.21 9.03
CA GLY A 215 17.26 -26.76 9.03
C GLY A 215 15.99 -26.41 8.25
N GLN A 216 15.26 -25.42 8.79
CA GLN A 216 14.08 -24.87 8.14
C GLN A 216 14.51 -24.13 6.85
N GLY A 217 14.05 -24.55 5.72
CA GLY A 217 14.37 -23.94 4.42
C GLY A 217 15.23 -24.83 3.51
N LEU A 218 15.72 -25.96 4.01
CA LEU A 218 16.35 -26.98 3.19
C LEU A 218 15.36 -28.13 2.93
N PRO A 219 14.73 -28.18 1.73
CA PRO A 219 13.78 -29.24 1.42
C PRO A 219 14.52 -30.56 1.18
N VAL A 220 14.02 -31.63 1.79
CA VAL A 220 14.46 -33.00 1.57
C VAL A 220 13.48 -33.66 0.61
N LEU A 221 13.98 -34.15 -0.53
CA LEU A 221 13.17 -34.85 -1.52
C LEU A 221 12.65 -36.17 -0.95
N LEU A 222 11.36 -36.39 -1.04
CA LEU A 222 10.73 -37.67 -0.83
C LEU A 222 10.83 -38.54 -2.09
N PRO A 223 10.52 -39.84 -2.04
CA PRO A 223 10.70 -40.75 -3.18
C PRO A 223 10.02 -40.28 -4.47
N LYS A 224 8.84 -39.69 -4.40
CA LYS A 224 8.15 -39.07 -5.57
C LYS A 224 8.96 -37.93 -6.17
N GLY A 225 9.43 -37.00 -5.31
CA GLY A 225 10.23 -35.87 -5.74
C GLY A 225 11.58 -36.27 -6.33
N ALA A 226 12.27 -37.24 -5.71
CA ALA A 226 13.52 -37.77 -6.22
C ALA A 226 13.34 -38.42 -7.62
N ARG A 227 12.23 -39.14 -7.82
CA ARG A 227 11.92 -39.74 -9.13
C ARG A 227 11.66 -38.68 -10.22
N VAL A 228 10.98 -37.60 -9.88
CA VAL A 228 10.77 -36.48 -10.84
C VAL A 228 12.09 -35.87 -11.26
N VAL A 229 13.00 -35.62 -10.32
CA VAL A 229 14.33 -35.08 -10.62
C VAL A 229 15.12 -36.03 -11.54
N GLN A 230 15.07 -37.35 -11.28
CA GLN A 230 15.75 -38.35 -12.13
C GLN A 230 15.19 -38.39 -13.56
N VAL A 231 13.93 -38.08 -13.77
CA VAL A 231 13.30 -38.04 -15.12
C VAL A 231 13.65 -36.77 -15.87
N LEU A 232 13.94 -35.69 -15.15
CA LEU A 232 14.25 -34.36 -15.73
C LEU A 232 15.76 -34.19 -16.01
N GLN A 233 16.63 -35.03 -15.48
CA GLN A 233 18.05 -35.08 -15.73
C GLN A 233 18.37 -36.01 -16.94
#